data_8cf2f5829c43797ee4633e47aa0872f8
#
_entry.id   8cf2f5829c43797ee4633e47aa0872f8
#
_cell.length_a   1.000
_cell.length_b   1.000
_cell.length_c   1.000
_cell.angle_alpha   90.00
_cell.angle_beta   90.00
_cell.angle_gamma   90.00
#
_symmetry.space_group_name_H-M   'P 1'
#
loop_
_entity.id
_entity.type
_entity.pdbx_description
1 polymer ?
#
loop_
_entity_poly.entity_id
_entity_poly.type
_entity_poly.pdbx_seq_one_letter_code
_entity_poly.pdbx_strand_id
1 'polypeptide(L)'
;LFYRDYILKEREIKTDKHLIEGKLLHLMLLQPEKLNDEFSIVPGKIPSDNVRKVLNQLADFQKKNYKSHIDPDLKDLDTFILQALKDHNLYQSFKDDNKRLAKIQTFECEDYFKFICESDKKDVIDNDMLAKAVERVTLLKENEDVMKLMNQEETDFEMDSIEVHNEKYLECELKDYDFGLKGYVDRYIIDHEKEEIIIVDLKTTSKGLEKFAETVDFYKYWMQAVIYSILVIKNSDKDISHYKKSFKFATIDNYNHVYVFDVREKTFNEWMKGFMNILSQAEYHY
;
A
#
# COMPACT_ATOMS: atom_id res chain seq x y z
N LEU A 1 -1.16 16.74 21.76
CA LEU A 1 -0.66 15.68 20.86
C LEU A 1 -1.43 15.71 19.54
N PHE A 2 -2.77 15.47 19.51
CA PHE A 2 -3.58 15.41 18.28
C PHE A 2 -3.39 16.64 17.38
N TYR A 3 -3.52 17.86 17.92
CA TYR A 3 -3.38 19.11 17.17
C TYR A 3 -2.02 19.21 16.46
N ARG A 4 -0.93 18.92 17.19
CA ARG A 4 0.43 18.95 16.66
C ARG A 4 0.65 17.88 15.59
N ASP A 5 0.15 16.66 15.82
CA ASP A 5 0.45 15.52 14.98
C ASP A 5 -0.41 15.51 13.70
N TYR A 6 -1.68 15.94 13.78
CA TYR A 6 -2.64 15.83 12.66
C TYR A 6 -2.96 17.17 11.99
N ILE A 7 -2.94 18.27 12.73
CA ILE A 7 -3.25 19.59 12.18
C ILE A 7 -1.97 20.29 11.71
N LEU A 8 -0.96 20.37 12.57
CA LEU A 8 0.31 20.99 12.21
C LEU A 8 1.23 20.10 11.38
N LYS A 9 0.96 18.78 11.32
CA LYS A 9 1.77 17.78 10.59
C LYS A 9 3.25 17.81 10.99
N GLU A 10 3.54 18.12 12.25
CA GLU A 10 4.89 18.19 12.81
C GLU A 10 5.48 16.81 13.15
N ARG A 11 4.67 15.76 13.11
CA ARG A 11 5.13 14.41 13.35
C ARG A 11 5.76 13.87 12.07
N GLU A 12 7.03 13.48 12.12
CA GLU A 12 7.58 12.56 11.14
C GLU A 12 6.73 11.29 11.17
N ILE A 13 6.07 10.98 10.06
CA ILE A 13 5.39 9.70 9.88
C ILE A 13 6.50 8.65 9.83
N LYS A 14 6.86 8.11 10.99
CA LYS A 14 7.63 6.86 11.01
C LYS A 14 6.71 5.82 10.40
N THR A 15 7.01 5.43 9.20
CA THR A 15 6.33 4.32 8.53
C THR A 15 6.75 3.06 9.28
N ASP A 16 5.92 2.64 10.23
CA ASP A 16 6.19 1.42 10.99
C ASP A 16 6.26 0.24 10.01
N LYS A 17 7.24 -0.62 10.20
CA LYS A 17 7.49 -1.79 9.33
C LYS A 17 6.21 -2.59 9.06
N HIS A 18 5.31 -2.68 10.04
CA HIS A 18 4.02 -3.38 9.91
C HIS A 18 3.07 -2.71 8.91
N LEU A 19 3.09 -1.38 8.80
CA LEU A 19 2.27 -0.66 7.83
C LEU A 19 2.77 -0.91 6.41
N ILE A 20 4.09 -0.92 6.23
CA ILE A 20 4.73 -1.25 4.94
C ILE A 20 4.40 -2.70 4.54
N GLU A 21 4.52 -3.66 5.47
CA GLU A 21 4.16 -5.07 5.23
C GLU A 21 2.67 -5.22 4.86
N GLY A 22 1.78 -4.52 5.56
CA GLY A 22 0.35 -4.50 5.24
C GLY A 22 0.07 -3.91 3.86
N LYS A 23 0.62 -2.72 3.55
CA LYS A 23 0.49 -2.06 2.23
C LYS A 23 1.01 -2.97 1.10
N LEU A 24 2.16 -3.62 1.32
CA LEU A 24 2.75 -4.53 0.34
C LEU A 24 1.83 -5.71 0.03
N LEU A 25 1.24 -6.32 1.06
CA LEU A 25 0.33 -7.45 0.90
C LEU A 25 -0.97 -7.04 0.19
N HIS A 26 -1.56 -5.90 0.56
CA HIS A 26 -2.72 -5.34 -0.13
C HIS A 26 -2.43 -5.13 -1.61
N LEU A 27 -1.32 -4.46 -1.92
CA LEU A 27 -0.97 -4.17 -3.31
C LEU A 27 -0.74 -5.44 -4.13
N MET A 28 0.01 -6.40 -3.59
CA MET A 28 0.29 -7.66 -4.28
C MET A 28 -0.95 -8.52 -4.51
N LEU A 29 -1.98 -8.39 -3.67
CA LEU A 29 -3.23 -9.14 -3.82
C LEU A 29 -4.24 -8.43 -4.72
N LEU A 30 -4.40 -7.11 -4.56
CA LEU A 30 -5.49 -6.33 -5.14
C LEU A 30 -5.08 -5.49 -6.36
N GLN A 31 -3.82 -5.01 -6.42
CA GLN A 31 -3.30 -4.15 -7.50
C GLN A 31 -1.82 -4.47 -7.81
N PRO A 32 -1.49 -5.72 -8.21
CA PRO A 32 -0.10 -6.15 -8.39
C PRO A 32 0.67 -5.33 -9.45
N GLU A 33 -0.01 -4.73 -10.40
CA GLU A 33 0.57 -3.87 -11.43
C GLU A 33 1.20 -2.59 -10.86
N LYS A 34 0.75 -2.10 -9.69
CA LYS A 34 1.28 -0.90 -9.02
C LYS A 34 2.48 -1.17 -8.12
N LEU A 35 2.89 -2.42 -7.98
CA LEU A 35 3.96 -2.80 -7.06
C LEU A 35 5.25 -1.99 -7.29
N ASN A 36 5.67 -1.88 -8.54
CA ASN A 36 6.88 -1.17 -8.92
C ASN A 36 6.76 0.36 -8.80
N ASP A 37 5.55 0.90 -8.79
CA ASP A 37 5.32 2.34 -8.62
C ASP A 37 5.40 2.76 -7.15
N GLU A 38 4.97 1.89 -6.26
CA GLU A 38 4.85 2.17 -4.82
C GLU A 38 6.04 1.67 -4.00
N PHE A 39 6.75 0.64 -4.47
CA PHE A 39 7.85 0.02 -3.73
C PHE A 39 9.17 0.01 -4.51
N SER A 40 10.25 0.16 -3.76
CA SER A 40 11.62 -0.05 -4.25
C SER A 40 12.29 -1.14 -3.43
N ILE A 41 12.83 -2.15 -4.12
CA ILE A 41 13.44 -3.31 -3.47
C ILE A 41 14.93 -3.05 -3.30
N VAL A 42 15.45 -3.23 -2.07
CA VAL A 42 16.88 -3.12 -1.80
C VAL A 42 17.65 -4.16 -2.63
N PRO A 43 18.65 -3.75 -3.40
CA PRO A 43 19.48 -4.68 -4.17
C PRO A 43 20.10 -5.79 -3.32
N GLY A 44 20.13 -7.00 -3.85
CA GLY A 44 20.68 -8.15 -3.15
C GLY A 44 22.19 -8.04 -2.84
N LYS A 45 22.89 -7.20 -3.61
CA LYS A 45 24.29 -6.85 -3.38
C LYS A 45 24.45 -5.34 -3.32
N ILE A 46 25.01 -4.89 -2.21
CA ILE A 46 25.28 -3.46 -1.97
C ILE A 46 26.77 -3.19 -2.23
N PRO A 47 27.11 -2.22 -3.11
CA PRO A 47 28.50 -1.84 -3.34
C PRO A 47 29.20 -1.33 -2.07
N SER A 48 30.53 -1.37 -2.05
CA SER A 48 31.34 -0.87 -0.92
C SER A 48 31.06 0.61 -0.65
N ASP A 49 31.28 1.04 0.59
CA ASP A 49 31.00 2.43 1.07
C ASP A 49 31.62 3.49 0.17
N ASN A 50 32.86 3.27 -0.33
CA ASN A 50 33.51 4.22 -1.18
C ASN A 50 32.85 4.29 -2.58
N VAL A 51 32.43 3.16 -3.12
CA VAL A 51 31.70 3.11 -4.40
C VAL A 51 30.32 3.74 -4.22
N ARG A 52 29.65 3.50 -3.10
CA ARG A 52 28.35 4.13 -2.81
C ARG A 52 28.41 5.66 -2.78
N LYS A 53 29.50 6.26 -2.27
CA LYS A 53 29.70 7.72 -2.31
C LYS A 53 29.70 8.25 -3.73
N VAL A 54 30.38 7.54 -4.64
CA VAL A 54 30.40 7.89 -6.07
C VAL A 54 28.98 7.78 -6.66
N LEU A 55 28.31 6.64 -6.44
CA LEU A 55 26.96 6.41 -6.96
C LEU A 55 25.93 7.41 -6.43
N ASN A 56 26.00 7.76 -5.13
CA ASN A 56 25.15 8.80 -4.54
C ASN A 56 25.37 10.18 -5.19
N GLN A 57 26.61 10.57 -5.44
CA GLN A 57 26.90 11.82 -6.14
C GLN A 57 26.30 11.82 -7.55
N LEU A 58 26.38 10.71 -8.28
CA LEU A 58 25.78 10.55 -9.60
C LEU A 58 24.25 10.59 -9.54
N ALA A 59 23.64 9.96 -8.55
CA ALA A 59 22.20 9.99 -8.34
C ALA A 59 21.70 11.41 -8.03
N ASP A 60 22.40 12.15 -7.17
CA ASP A 60 22.09 13.56 -6.88
C ASP A 60 22.18 14.42 -8.13
N PHE A 61 23.18 14.18 -8.98
CA PHE A 61 23.32 14.86 -10.27
C PHE A 61 22.14 14.51 -11.19
N GLN A 62 21.80 13.22 -11.30
CA GLN A 62 20.70 12.74 -12.14
C GLN A 62 19.37 13.38 -11.70
N LYS A 63 19.06 13.36 -10.40
CA LYS A 63 17.84 13.96 -9.84
C LYS A 63 17.72 15.47 -10.07
N LYS A 64 18.84 16.19 -10.08
CA LYS A 64 18.85 17.65 -10.31
C LYS A 64 18.68 18.02 -11.77
N ASN A 65 19.21 17.23 -12.68
CA ASN A 65 19.31 17.61 -14.10
C ASN A 65 18.30 16.92 -15.01
N TYR A 66 17.79 15.76 -14.61
CA TYR A 66 16.84 14.99 -15.41
C TYR A 66 15.52 14.82 -14.67
N LYS A 67 14.43 15.27 -15.27
CA LYS A 67 13.09 15.00 -14.75
C LYS A 67 12.76 13.51 -14.87
N SER A 68 12.04 12.98 -13.95
CA SER A 68 11.74 11.60 -13.54
C SER A 68 11.26 10.58 -14.60
N HIS A 69 11.61 10.70 -15.86
CA HIS A 69 11.10 9.81 -16.93
C HIS A 69 12.21 9.14 -17.77
N ILE A 70 13.47 9.28 -17.37
CA ILE A 70 14.59 8.64 -18.06
C ILE A 70 15.12 7.55 -17.14
N ASP A 71 15.09 6.31 -17.63
CA ASP A 71 15.70 5.16 -16.94
C ASP A 71 17.21 5.44 -16.77
N PRO A 72 17.72 5.57 -15.54
CA PRO A 72 19.10 5.96 -15.31
C PRO A 72 20.06 4.84 -15.73
N ASP A 73 20.91 5.08 -16.74
CA ASP A 73 21.96 4.15 -17.16
C ASP A 73 23.34 4.74 -16.82
N LEU A 74 24.16 3.99 -16.08
CA LEU A 74 25.52 4.39 -15.74
C LEU A 74 26.42 4.51 -16.99
N LYS A 75 26.10 3.83 -18.08
CA LYS A 75 26.88 3.89 -19.33
C LYS A 75 26.81 5.26 -20.02
N ASP A 76 25.75 6.02 -19.76
CA ASP A 76 25.58 7.36 -20.32
C ASP A 76 26.26 8.44 -19.46
N LEU A 77 26.86 8.06 -18.33
CA LEU A 77 27.45 8.97 -17.35
C LEU A 77 28.96 8.94 -17.25
N ASP A 78 29.68 8.44 -18.28
CA ASP A 78 31.14 8.24 -18.28
C ASP A 78 31.94 9.43 -17.72
N THR A 79 31.66 10.62 -18.24
CA THR A 79 32.35 11.85 -17.84
C THR A 79 32.09 12.19 -16.38
N PHE A 80 30.84 12.00 -15.90
CA PHE A 80 30.46 12.27 -14.52
C PHE A 80 31.01 11.22 -13.57
N ILE A 81 31.07 9.95 -13.98
CA ILE A 81 31.73 8.87 -13.22
C ILE A 81 33.18 9.20 -12.99
N LEU A 82 33.93 9.56 -14.05
CA LEU A 82 35.35 9.90 -13.96
C LEU A 82 35.58 11.11 -13.03
N GLN A 83 34.71 12.11 -13.08
CA GLN A 83 34.78 13.26 -12.18
C GLN A 83 34.51 12.86 -10.73
N ALA A 84 33.44 12.10 -10.45
CA ALA A 84 33.10 11.62 -9.12
C ALA A 84 34.22 10.73 -8.55
N LEU A 85 34.84 9.90 -9.34
CA LEU A 85 36.03 9.10 -8.95
C LEU A 85 37.20 9.97 -8.53
N LYS A 86 37.42 11.12 -9.17
CA LYS A 86 38.45 12.10 -8.76
C LYS A 86 38.05 12.77 -7.44
N ASP A 87 36.83 13.23 -7.33
CA ASP A 87 36.34 13.94 -6.13
C ASP A 87 36.46 13.05 -4.86
N HIS A 88 36.22 11.75 -4.98
CA HIS A 88 36.36 10.78 -3.90
C HIS A 88 37.75 10.11 -3.84
N ASN A 89 38.73 10.51 -4.68
CA ASN A 89 40.07 9.93 -4.76
C ASN A 89 40.07 8.39 -4.91
N LEU A 90 39.11 7.86 -5.70
CA LEU A 90 38.92 6.42 -5.89
C LEU A 90 39.47 5.96 -7.22
N TYR A 91 40.16 4.81 -7.21
CA TYR A 91 40.79 4.18 -8.40
C TYR A 91 41.82 5.06 -9.17
N GLN A 92 42.39 6.08 -8.52
CA GLN A 92 43.36 7.00 -9.18
C GLN A 92 44.67 6.33 -9.61
N SER A 93 45.00 5.16 -9.06
CA SER A 93 46.14 4.33 -9.48
C SER A 93 46.02 3.75 -10.90
N PHE A 94 44.80 3.61 -11.41
CA PHE A 94 44.59 3.18 -12.80
C PHE A 94 44.85 4.35 -13.76
N LYS A 95 45.74 4.15 -14.73
CA LYS A 95 46.08 5.17 -15.75
C LYS A 95 45.04 5.21 -16.87
N ASP A 96 44.27 4.15 -17.06
CA ASP A 96 43.31 3.95 -18.13
C ASP A 96 41.90 4.24 -17.60
N ASP A 97 41.23 5.20 -18.20
CA ASP A 97 39.89 5.62 -17.84
C ASP A 97 38.85 4.50 -18.07
N ASN A 98 39.01 3.67 -19.10
CA ASN A 98 38.13 2.52 -19.32
C ASN A 98 38.21 1.52 -18.16
N LYS A 99 39.41 1.35 -17.55
CA LYS A 99 39.54 0.49 -16.35
C LYS A 99 38.87 1.10 -15.12
N ARG A 100 38.85 2.43 -15.02
CA ARG A 100 38.12 3.14 -13.95
C ARG A 100 36.61 2.97 -14.11
N LEU A 101 36.09 3.24 -15.32
CA LEU A 101 34.68 3.06 -15.66
C LEU A 101 34.20 1.65 -15.42
N ALA A 102 34.95 0.65 -15.86
CA ALA A 102 34.61 -0.77 -15.62
C ALA A 102 34.49 -1.17 -14.15
N LYS A 103 35.04 -0.37 -13.21
CA LYS A 103 34.86 -0.61 -11.76
C LYS A 103 33.51 -0.12 -11.23
N ILE A 104 32.88 0.81 -11.93
CA ILE A 104 31.59 1.40 -11.57
C ILE A 104 30.47 0.87 -12.45
N GLN A 105 30.73 0.61 -13.73
CA GLN A 105 29.75 0.06 -14.67
C GLN A 105 29.62 -1.47 -14.54
N THR A 106 29.39 -1.94 -13.31
CA THR A 106 29.10 -3.32 -13.00
C THR A 106 27.63 -3.51 -12.74
N PHE A 107 27.11 -4.70 -12.94
CA PHE A 107 25.71 -5.04 -12.64
C PHE A 107 25.29 -4.61 -11.21
N GLU A 108 26.13 -4.86 -10.22
CA GLU A 108 25.86 -4.49 -8.82
C GLU A 108 25.76 -2.95 -8.63
N CYS A 109 26.62 -2.20 -9.29
CA CYS A 109 26.58 -0.72 -9.21
C CYS A 109 25.40 -0.15 -9.99
N GLU A 110 25.05 -0.72 -11.13
CA GLU A 110 23.91 -0.30 -11.93
C GLU A 110 22.59 -0.56 -11.18
N ASP A 111 22.43 -1.75 -10.61
CA ASP A 111 21.26 -2.12 -9.80
C ASP A 111 21.09 -1.20 -8.58
N TYR A 112 22.20 -0.95 -7.85
CA TYR A 112 22.18 -0.01 -6.73
C TYR A 112 21.93 1.45 -7.18
N PHE A 113 22.44 1.87 -8.31
CA PHE A 113 22.23 3.22 -8.84
C PHE A 113 20.77 3.46 -9.21
N LYS A 114 20.13 2.52 -9.91
CA LYS A 114 18.68 2.55 -10.18
C LYS A 114 17.88 2.65 -8.91
N PHE A 115 18.18 1.77 -7.95
CA PHE A 115 17.53 1.78 -6.65
C PHE A 115 17.58 3.16 -5.97
N ILE A 116 18.75 3.79 -5.83
CA ILE A 116 18.87 5.09 -5.16
C ILE A 116 18.27 6.25 -5.96
N CYS A 117 18.17 6.14 -7.29
CA CYS A 117 17.48 7.12 -8.10
C CYS A 117 15.96 7.09 -7.92
N GLU A 118 15.39 5.92 -7.68
CA GLU A 118 13.95 5.70 -7.63
C GLU A 118 13.36 5.72 -6.21
N SER A 119 14.17 5.39 -5.19
CA SER A 119 13.69 5.14 -3.82
C SER A 119 13.15 6.35 -3.06
N ASP A 120 13.43 7.58 -3.50
CA ASP A 120 13.04 8.81 -2.75
C ASP A 120 11.52 9.00 -2.58
N LYS A 121 10.72 8.36 -3.44
CA LYS A 121 9.26 8.52 -3.48
C LYS A 121 8.51 7.21 -3.21
N LYS A 122 9.24 6.11 -2.98
CA LYS A 122 8.70 4.77 -2.82
C LYS A 122 9.00 4.23 -1.43
N ASP A 123 8.14 3.37 -0.94
CA ASP A 123 8.45 2.59 0.26
C ASP A 123 9.57 1.60 -0.06
N VAL A 124 10.61 1.59 0.79
CA VAL A 124 11.77 0.72 0.59
C VAL A 124 11.56 -0.58 1.36
N ILE A 125 11.67 -1.70 0.65
CA ILE A 125 11.54 -3.05 1.21
C ILE A 125 12.79 -3.89 0.95
N ASP A 126 13.10 -4.80 1.87
CA ASP A 126 14.14 -5.79 1.68
C ASP A 126 13.61 -7.09 1.05
N ASN A 127 14.52 -7.93 0.58
CA ASN A 127 14.14 -9.20 -0.06
C ASN A 127 13.43 -10.18 0.90
N ASP A 128 13.71 -10.09 2.20
CA ASP A 128 13.06 -10.95 3.20
C ASP A 128 11.59 -10.54 3.39
N MET A 129 11.31 -9.23 3.42
CA MET A 129 9.95 -8.72 3.48
C MET A 129 9.17 -9.10 2.22
N LEU A 130 9.79 -8.94 1.05
CA LEU A 130 9.17 -9.34 -0.22
C LEU A 130 8.87 -10.84 -0.24
N ALA A 131 9.82 -11.68 0.14
CA ALA A 131 9.64 -13.15 0.18
C ALA A 131 8.49 -13.57 1.11
N LYS A 132 8.41 -12.96 2.30
CA LYS A 132 7.28 -13.17 3.22
C LYS A 132 5.95 -12.73 2.64
N ALA A 133 5.93 -11.57 1.97
CA ALA A 133 4.71 -11.09 1.34
C ALA A 133 4.25 -12.02 0.21
N VAL A 134 5.17 -12.51 -0.62
CA VAL A 134 4.88 -13.52 -1.67
C VAL A 134 4.29 -14.79 -1.06
N GLU A 135 4.89 -15.33 0.00
CA GLU A 135 4.39 -16.52 0.71
C GLU A 135 2.96 -16.29 1.21
N ARG A 136 2.72 -15.16 1.89
CA ARG A 136 1.40 -14.82 2.45
C ARG A 136 0.32 -14.61 1.39
N VAL A 137 0.68 -13.95 0.29
CA VAL A 137 -0.24 -13.78 -0.87
C VAL A 137 -0.56 -15.13 -1.51
N THR A 138 0.42 -16.04 -1.57
CA THR A 138 0.18 -17.40 -2.08
C THR A 138 -0.82 -18.14 -1.19
N LEU A 139 -0.66 -18.08 0.13
CA LEU A 139 -1.59 -18.72 1.07
C LEU A 139 -3.00 -18.12 0.99
N LEU A 140 -3.11 -16.79 0.82
CA LEU A 140 -4.40 -16.15 0.59
C LEU A 140 -5.05 -16.63 -0.72
N LYS A 141 -4.27 -16.78 -1.79
CA LYS A 141 -4.75 -17.29 -3.08
C LYS A 141 -5.07 -18.79 -3.08
N GLU A 142 -4.48 -19.56 -2.19
CA GLU A 142 -4.80 -20.99 -2.00
C GLU A 142 -6.07 -21.20 -1.15
N ASN A 143 -6.52 -20.19 -0.40
CA ASN A 143 -7.71 -20.29 0.42
C ASN A 143 -8.98 -20.10 -0.43
N GLU A 144 -9.83 -21.13 -0.49
CA GLU A 144 -11.04 -21.14 -1.31
C GLU A 144 -12.01 -20.00 -0.97
N ASP A 145 -12.18 -19.64 0.30
CA ASP A 145 -13.12 -18.61 0.71
C ASP A 145 -12.61 -17.22 0.37
N VAL A 146 -11.30 -17.00 0.44
CA VAL A 146 -10.67 -15.77 -0.06
C VAL A 146 -10.83 -15.69 -1.57
N MET A 147 -10.55 -16.78 -2.30
CA MET A 147 -10.64 -16.77 -3.77
C MET A 147 -12.05 -16.59 -4.30
N LYS A 148 -13.09 -17.08 -3.61
CA LYS A 148 -14.48 -16.74 -3.94
C LYS A 148 -14.76 -15.24 -3.93
N LEU A 149 -14.06 -14.49 -3.08
CA LEU A 149 -14.19 -13.04 -2.99
C LEU A 149 -13.29 -12.29 -3.99
N MET A 150 -12.20 -12.92 -4.45
CA MET A 150 -11.18 -12.28 -5.31
C MET A 150 -11.30 -12.64 -6.80
N ASN A 151 -12.00 -13.73 -7.16
CA ASN A 151 -12.06 -14.25 -8.54
C ASN A 151 -12.88 -13.40 -9.52
N GLN A 152 -13.53 -12.33 -9.06
CA GLN A 152 -14.23 -11.42 -9.97
C GLN A 152 -13.26 -10.31 -10.37
N GLU A 153 -13.10 -10.10 -11.68
CA GLU A 153 -12.25 -9.04 -12.21
C GLU A 153 -12.87 -7.66 -11.90
N GLU A 154 -12.02 -6.65 -11.78
CA GLU A 154 -12.44 -5.27 -11.62
C GLU A 154 -13.22 -4.83 -12.87
N THR A 155 -14.36 -4.20 -12.68
CA THR A 155 -15.22 -3.73 -13.78
C THR A 155 -15.20 -2.20 -13.81
N ASP A 156 -14.90 -1.66 -15.00
CA ASP A 156 -14.91 -0.21 -15.26
C ASP A 156 -16.25 0.27 -15.81
N PHE A 157 -17.20 -0.64 -16.07
CA PHE A 157 -18.44 -0.32 -16.78
C PHE A 157 -19.68 -0.43 -15.88
N GLU A 158 -20.40 0.70 -15.75
CA GLU A 158 -21.68 0.84 -15.03
C GLU A 158 -22.83 -0.01 -15.63
N MET A 159 -22.61 -0.69 -16.74
CA MET A 159 -23.61 -1.50 -17.43
C MET A 159 -23.61 -2.98 -17.03
N ASP A 160 -22.63 -3.41 -16.25
CA ASP A 160 -22.56 -4.79 -15.80
C ASP A 160 -23.53 -5.05 -14.65
N SER A 161 -24.08 -6.25 -14.58
CA SER A 161 -24.91 -6.68 -13.45
C SER A 161 -24.10 -6.80 -12.15
N ILE A 162 -22.76 -6.86 -12.25
CA ILE A 162 -21.83 -6.94 -11.13
C ILE A 162 -20.77 -5.87 -11.28
N GLU A 163 -20.62 -5.00 -10.28
CA GLU A 163 -19.56 -4.03 -10.19
C GLU A 163 -18.50 -4.52 -9.19
N VAL A 164 -17.22 -4.42 -9.54
CA VAL A 164 -16.09 -4.82 -8.70
C VAL A 164 -15.05 -3.73 -8.67
N HIS A 165 -14.66 -3.30 -7.47
CA HIS A 165 -13.67 -2.26 -7.28
C HIS A 165 -12.62 -2.67 -6.23
N ASN A 166 -11.34 -2.34 -6.51
CA ASN A 166 -10.22 -2.56 -5.60
C ASN A 166 -9.56 -1.23 -5.22
N GLU A 167 -9.17 -1.09 -3.95
CA GLU A 167 -8.43 0.08 -3.44
C GLU A 167 -9.04 1.42 -3.90
N LYS A 168 -10.38 1.51 -3.83
CA LYS A 168 -11.11 2.67 -4.33
C LYS A 168 -11.17 3.77 -3.28
N TYR A 169 -10.67 4.96 -3.63
CA TYR A 169 -10.91 6.16 -2.82
C TYR A 169 -12.36 6.61 -2.98
N LEU A 170 -13.06 6.76 -1.88
CA LEU A 170 -14.43 7.22 -1.80
C LEU A 170 -14.55 8.33 -0.76
N GLU A 171 -15.42 9.31 -1.03
CA GLU A 171 -15.76 10.37 -0.08
C GLU A 171 -17.23 10.75 -0.20
N CYS A 172 -17.83 11.19 0.89
CA CYS A 172 -19.19 11.69 0.91
C CYS A 172 -19.41 12.75 1.98
N GLU A 173 -20.30 13.69 1.72
CA GLU A 173 -20.82 14.59 2.73
C GLU A 173 -21.93 13.90 3.54
N LEU A 174 -22.03 14.22 4.82
CA LEU A 174 -23.10 13.77 5.69
C LEU A 174 -24.09 14.93 5.85
N LYS A 175 -25.35 14.75 5.37
CA LYS A 175 -26.35 15.82 5.28
C LYS A 175 -26.67 16.52 6.62
N ASP A 176 -26.51 15.77 7.72
CA ASP A 176 -26.88 16.25 9.05
C ASP A 176 -25.66 16.68 9.88
N TYR A 177 -24.48 16.78 9.25
CA TYR A 177 -23.20 17.10 9.92
C TYR A 177 -22.38 18.07 9.08
N ASP A 178 -21.58 18.93 9.74
CA ASP A 178 -20.67 19.87 9.07
C ASP A 178 -19.36 19.21 8.57
N PHE A 179 -19.28 17.89 8.59
CA PHE A 179 -18.16 17.09 8.12
C PHE A 179 -18.61 15.89 7.29
N GLY A 180 -17.70 15.35 6.50
CA GLY A 180 -17.93 14.17 5.66
C GLY A 180 -17.10 12.97 6.08
N LEU A 181 -17.27 11.88 5.33
CA LEU A 181 -16.48 10.66 5.45
C LEU A 181 -15.62 10.48 4.21
N LYS A 182 -14.43 9.91 4.37
CA LYS A 182 -13.56 9.52 3.26
C LYS A 182 -12.71 8.31 3.65
N GLY A 183 -12.31 7.54 2.65
CA GLY A 183 -11.43 6.38 2.86
C GLY A 183 -11.12 5.64 1.57
N TYR A 184 -10.14 4.76 1.66
CA TYR A 184 -9.86 3.76 0.63
C TYR A 184 -10.55 2.46 1.05
N VAL A 185 -11.43 1.94 0.20
CA VAL A 185 -12.10 0.66 0.43
C VAL A 185 -11.28 -0.41 -0.30
N ASP A 186 -10.77 -1.39 0.45
CA ASP A 186 -9.85 -2.40 -0.09
C ASP A 186 -10.48 -3.13 -1.28
N ARG A 187 -11.69 -3.65 -1.10
CA ARG A 187 -12.46 -4.27 -2.18
C ARG A 187 -13.95 -4.21 -1.88
N TYR A 188 -14.76 -3.94 -2.90
CA TYR A 188 -16.21 -4.13 -2.81
C TYR A 188 -16.79 -4.63 -4.13
N ILE A 189 -17.91 -5.35 -3.99
CA ILE A 189 -18.66 -5.98 -5.08
C ILE A 189 -20.11 -5.58 -4.91
N ILE A 190 -20.74 -5.07 -5.96
CA ILE A 190 -22.17 -4.79 -6.02
C ILE A 190 -22.77 -5.72 -7.05
N ASP A 191 -23.62 -6.64 -6.61
CA ASP A 191 -24.38 -7.55 -7.48
C ASP A 191 -25.81 -7.00 -7.59
N HIS A 192 -26.11 -6.38 -8.72
CA HIS A 192 -27.41 -5.75 -8.97
C HIS A 192 -28.53 -6.76 -9.23
N GLU A 193 -28.22 -7.98 -9.68
CA GLU A 193 -29.22 -9.03 -9.88
C GLU A 193 -29.64 -9.65 -8.54
N LYS A 194 -28.68 -9.81 -7.63
CA LYS A 194 -28.95 -10.35 -6.29
C LYS A 194 -29.32 -9.29 -5.25
N GLU A 195 -29.22 -8.02 -5.64
CA GLU A 195 -29.37 -6.89 -4.71
C GLU A 195 -28.47 -7.05 -3.48
N GLU A 196 -27.17 -7.36 -3.70
CA GLU A 196 -26.20 -7.61 -2.64
C GLU A 196 -24.95 -6.71 -2.78
N ILE A 197 -24.47 -6.19 -1.67
CA ILE A 197 -23.20 -5.48 -1.54
C ILE A 197 -22.29 -6.33 -0.65
N ILE A 198 -21.14 -6.71 -1.17
CA ILE A 198 -20.10 -7.40 -0.41
C ILE A 198 -18.90 -6.47 -0.29
N ILE A 199 -18.52 -6.11 0.94
CA ILE A 199 -17.33 -5.32 1.23
C ILE A 199 -16.32 -6.24 1.89
N VAL A 200 -15.10 -6.25 1.35
CA VAL A 200 -14.01 -7.08 1.85
C VAL A 200 -12.88 -6.17 2.31
N ASP A 201 -12.44 -6.36 3.52
CA ASP A 201 -11.33 -5.66 4.13
C ASP A 201 -10.24 -6.67 4.48
N LEU A 202 -9.04 -6.46 3.91
CA LEU A 202 -7.90 -7.34 4.08
C LEU A 202 -7.12 -6.95 5.33
N LYS A 203 -6.92 -7.88 6.25
CA LYS A 203 -6.21 -7.61 7.50
C LYS A 203 -5.06 -8.58 7.75
N THR A 204 -3.93 -8.01 8.13
CA THR A 204 -2.84 -8.75 8.74
C THR A 204 -2.91 -8.58 10.26
N THR A 205 -2.68 -9.64 11.01
CA THR A 205 -2.66 -9.57 12.48
C THR A 205 -1.42 -10.24 13.05
N SER A 206 -0.84 -9.63 14.08
CA SER A 206 0.27 -10.22 14.84
C SER A 206 -0.18 -11.25 15.88
N LYS A 207 -1.48 -11.26 16.21
CA LYS A 207 -2.09 -12.22 17.12
C LYS A 207 -2.70 -13.37 16.32
N GLY A 208 -2.87 -14.55 16.96
CA GLY A 208 -3.62 -15.65 16.34
C GLY A 208 -5.07 -15.26 16.03
N LEU A 209 -5.65 -15.90 15.01
CA LEU A 209 -6.99 -15.59 14.51
C LEU A 209 -8.09 -15.76 15.56
N GLU A 210 -7.89 -16.59 16.60
CA GLU A 210 -8.81 -16.75 17.72
C GLU A 210 -9.03 -15.46 18.53
N LYS A 211 -8.09 -14.50 18.44
CA LYS A 211 -8.16 -13.19 19.08
C LYS A 211 -8.56 -12.06 18.13
N PHE A 212 -9.01 -12.40 16.93
CA PHE A 212 -9.32 -11.38 15.94
C PHE A 212 -10.48 -10.48 16.35
N ALA A 213 -11.47 -11.00 17.06
CA ALA A 213 -12.58 -10.19 17.62
C ALA A 213 -12.08 -9.10 18.58
N GLU A 214 -11.10 -9.42 19.45
CA GLU A 214 -10.44 -8.42 20.32
C GLU A 214 -9.67 -7.38 19.50
N THR A 215 -9.07 -7.81 18.40
CA THR A 215 -8.34 -6.94 17.48
C THR A 215 -9.28 -5.95 16.78
N VAL A 216 -10.47 -6.41 16.35
CA VAL A 216 -11.54 -5.56 15.77
C VAL A 216 -11.96 -4.47 16.75
N ASP A 217 -12.15 -4.81 18.01
CA ASP A 217 -12.54 -3.84 19.04
C ASP A 217 -11.39 -2.88 19.40
N PHE A 218 -10.18 -3.38 19.53
CA PHE A 218 -9.01 -2.59 19.93
C PHE A 218 -8.65 -1.54 18.88
N TYR A 219 -8.52 -1.93 17.60
CA TYR A 219 -8.18 -1.03 16.49
C TYR A 219 -9.40 -0.34 15.88
N LYS A 220 -10.60 -0.58 16.41
CA LYS A 220 -11.85 -0.01 15.91
C LYS A 220 -12.17 -0.36 14.45
N TYR A 221 -11.78 -1.55 14.00
CA TYR A 221 -12.11 -2.02 12.64
C TYR A 221 -13.62 -2.06 12.38
N TRP A 222 -14.42 -2.19 13.44
CA TRP A 222 -15.86 -2.06 13.35
C TRP A 222 -16.32 -0.68 12.83
N MET A 223 -15.60 0.41 13.19
CA MET A 223 -15.91 1.75 12.65
C MET A 223 -15.55 1.81 11.16
N GLN A 224 -14.41 1.25 10.76
CA GLN A 224 -14.00 1.16 9.38
C GLN A 224 -15.05 0.40 8.54
N ALA A 225 -15.57 -0.71 9.04
CA ALA A 225 -16.62 -1.49 8.39
C ALA A 225 -17.88 -0.66 8.12
N VAL A 226 -18.31 0.13 9.10
CA VAL A 226 -19.48 1.03 8.97
C VAL A 226 -19.20 2.15 7.98
N ILE A 227 -18.05 2.83 8.10
CA ILE A 227 -17.65 3.92 7.21
C ILE A 227 -17.59 3.44 5.76
N TYR A 228 -16.95 2.31 5.50
CA TYR A 228 -16.85 1.73 4.16
C TYR A 228 -18.23 1.43 3.56
N SER A 229 -19.13 0.89 4.36
CA SER A 229 -20.49 0.61 3.91
C SER A 229 -21.27 1.88 3.55
N ILE A 230 -21.12 2.95 4.34
CA ILE A 230 -21.74 4.24 4.03
C ILE A 230 -21.13 4.82 2.75
N LEU A 231 -19.80 4.78 2.62
CA LEU A 231 -19.09 5.30 1.44
C LEU A 231 -19.53 4.59 0.16
N VAL A 232 -19.57 3.27 0.15
CA VAL A 232 -20.01 2.49 -1.02
C VAL A 232 -21.44 2.85 -1.42
N ILE A 233 -22.37 2.89 -0.47
CA ILE A 233 -23.77 3.22 -0.74
C ILE A 233 -23.92 4.66 -1.28
N LYS A 234 -23.17 5.62 -0.72
CA LYS A 234 -23.29 7.03 -1.09
C LYS A 234 -22.62 7.39 -2.42
N ASN A 235 -21.68 6.57 -2.88
CA ASN A 235 -20.96 6.78 -4.15
C ASN A 235 -21.50 5.93 -5.30
N SER A 236 -22.53 5.11 -5.09
CA SER A 236 -23.19 4.39 -6.17
C SER A 236 -24.12 5.34 -6.95
N ASP A 237 -24.11 5.24 -8.25
CA ASP A 237 -25.02 6.00 -9.14
C ASP A 237 -26.48 5.53 -9.06
N LYS A 238 -26.67 4.30 -8.59
CA LYS A 238 -27.99 3.69 -8.35
C LYS A 238 -28.33 3.74 -6.87
N ASP A 239 -29.62 3.79 -6.54
CA ASP A 239 -30.08 3.62 -5.16
C ASP A 239 -29.95 2.17 -4.74
N ILE A 240 -28.84 1.86 -4.10
CA ILE A 240 -28.53 0.53 -3.52
C ILE A 240 -28.71 0.47 -2.01
N SER A 241 -29.38 1.48 -1.43
CA SER A 241 -29.57 1.56 0.03
C SER A 241 -30.36 0.39 0.62
N HIS A 242 -31.24 -0.22 -0.19
CA HIS A 242 -32.06 -1.37 0.18
C HIS A 242 -31.35 -2.72 -0.03
N TYR A 243 -30.19 -2.76 -0.72
CA TYR A 243 -29.47 -4.00 -0.95
C TYR A 243 -29.00 -4.64 0.35
N LYS A 244 -28.93 -5.97 0.35
CA LYS A 244 -28.34 -6.73 1.45
C LYS A 244 -26.84 -6.42 1.55
N LYS A 245 -26.39 -6.09 2.77
CA LYS A 245 -24.99 -5.72 3.05
C LYS A 245 -24.29 -6.89 3.74
N SER A 246 -23.13 -7.26 3.22
CA SER A 246 -22.23 -8.25 3.79
C SER A 246 -20.84 -7.62 3.94
N PHE A 247 -20.31 -7.62 5.16
CA PHE A 247 -18.96 -7.18 5.42
C PHE A 247 -18.09 -8.37 5.85
N LYS A 248 -16.93 -8.50 5.22
CA LYS A 248 -16.03 -9.63 5.45
C LYS A 248 -14.60 -9.13 5.71
N PHE A 249 -13.97 -9.72 6.72
CA PHE A 249 -12.54 -9.55 6.93
C PHE A 249 -11.80 -10.77 6.35
N ALA A 250 -11.01 -10.56 5.29
CA ALA A 250 -10.07 -11.55 4.82
C ALA A 250 -8.77 -11.39 5.61
N THR A 251 -8.44 -12.36 6.46
CA THR A 251 -7.37 -12.20 7.45
C THR A 251 -6.28 -13.23 7.30
N ILE A 252 -5.03 -12.79 7.54
CA ILE A 252 -3.88 -13.66 7.71
C ILE A 252 -3.10 -13.27 8.97
N ASP A 253 -2.78 -14.26 9.82
CA ASP A 253 -2.02 -14.03 11.06
C ASP A 253 -0.50 -14.25 10.87
N ASN A 254 0.27 -13.99 11.92
CA ASN A 254 1.72 -14.21 11.91
C ASN A 254 2.13 -15.71 11.88
N TYR A 255 1.18 -16.60 12.03
CA TYR A 255 1.37 -18.05 11.91
C TYR A 255 0.98 -18.57 10.54
N ASN A 256 0.68 -17.64 9.59
CA ASN A 256 0.24 -17.97 8.23
C ASN A 256 -1.14 -18.70 8.17
N HIS A 257 -1.96 -18.56 9.21
CA HIS A 257 -3.34 -19.03 9.14
C HIS A 257 -4.18 -18.00 8.39
N VAL A 258 -5.01 -18.47 7.47
CA VAL A 258 -5.92 -17.64 6.67
C VAL A 258 -7.36 -17.97 7.02
N TYR A 259 -8.18 -16.93 7.22
CA TYR A 259 -9.61 -17.10 7.48
C TYR A 259 -10.42 -15.88 7.02
N VAL A 260 -11.64 -16.13 6.55
CA VAL A 260 -12.61 -15.09 6.21
C VAL A 260 -13.65 -14.99 7.32
N PHE A 261 -13.64 -13.88 8.05
CA PHE A 261 -14.66 -13.59 9.06
C PHE A 261 -15.83 -12.87 8.41
N ASP A 262 -17.01 -13.45 8.52
CA ASP A 262 -18.26 -12.86 8.06
C ASP A 262 -18.93 -12.09 9.21
N VAL A 263 -19.17 -10.79 9.02
CA VAL A 263 -19.80 -9.96 10.03
C VAL A 263 -21.30 -10.19 9.99
N ARG A 264 -21.86 -10.76 11.05
CA ARG A 264 -23.30 -11.03 11.15
C ARG A 264 -24.07 -9.72 11.11
N GLU A 265 -25.22 -9.73 10.43
CA GLU A 265 -26.10 -8.56 10.28
C GLU A 265 -26.45 -7.91 11.63
N LYS A 266 -26.75 -8.72 12.67
CA LYS A 266 -27.00 -8.21 14.02
C LYS A 266 -25.83 -7.41 14.57
N THR A 267 -24.61 -7.94 14.44
CA THR A 267 -23.36 -7.29 14.87
C THR A 267 -23.14 -5.99 14.10
N PHE A 268 -23.32 -6.02 12.79
CA PHE A 268 -23.18 -4.84 11.96
C PHE A 268 -24.18 -3.73 12.34
N ASN A 269 -25.42 -4.09 12.61
CA ASN A 269 -26.45 -3.15 13.07
C ASN A 269 -26.13 -2.53 14.45
N GLU A 270 -25.49 -3.29 15.34
CA GLU A 270 -24.99 -2.78 16.62
C GLU A 270 -23.84 -1.79 16.39
N TRP A 271 -22.91 -2.10 15.49
CA TRP A 271 -21.82 -1.21 15.11
C TRP A 271 -22.31 0.09 14.47
N MET A 272 -23.31 -0.01 13.58
CA MET A 272 -23.94 1.17 12.97
C MET A 272 -24.53 2.11 14.02
N LYS A 273 -25.28 1.56 15.02
CA LYS A 273 -25.83 2.36 16.12
C LYS A 273 -24.72 3.03 16.94
N GLY A 274 -23.64 2.28 17.25
CA GLY A 274 -22.49 2.80 17.98
C GLY A 274 -21.81 3.93 17.20
N PHE A 275 -21.66 3.78 15.90
CA PHE A 275 -21.06 4.79 15.03
C PHE A 275 -21.90 6.07 14.94
N MET A 276 -23.22 5.96 14.81
CA MET A 276 -24.11 7.13 14.82
C MET A 276 -24.00 7.94 16.12
N ASN A 277 -23.85 7.27 17.26
CA ASN A 277 -23.59 7.95 18.53
C ASN A 277 -22.26 8.70 18.53
N ILE A 278 -21.22 8.14 17.90
CA ILE A 278 -19.91 8.81 17.77
C ILE A 278 -20.01 10.02 16.86
N LEU A 279 -20.73 9.94 15.73
CA LEU A 279 -20.97 11.07 14.85
C LEU A 279 -21.64 12.24 15.58
N SER A 280 -22.69 11.95 16.37
CA SER A 280 -23.36 12.98 17.16
C SER A 280 -22.45 13.62 18.23
N GLN A 281 -21.52 12.86 18.80
CA GLN A 281 -20.52 13.40 19.72
C GLN A 281 -19.47 14.24 18.98
N ALA A 282 -19.03 13.80 17.79
CA ALA A 282 -18.08 14.55 16.97
C ALA A 282 -18.65 15.90 16.56
N GLU A 283 -19.92 15.97 16.17
CA GLU A 283 -20.61 17.22 15.85
C GLU A 283 -20.57 18.23 17.00
N TYR A 284 -20.77 17.78 18.22
CA TYR A 284 -20.70 18.64 19.41
C TYR A 284 -19.31 19.29 19.60
N HIS A 285 -18.24 18.67 19.09
CA HIS A 285 -16.86 19.12 19.24
C HIS A 285 -16.30 19.80 18.00
N TYR A 286 -17.02 19.75 16.88
CA TYR A 286 -16.62 20.40 15.62
C TYR A 286 -17.04 21.86 15.58
#